data_b2763e151720cf466a1f4792fb381654
#
_entry.id   b2763e151720cf466a1f4792fb381654
#
_cell.length_a   1.000
_cell.length_b   1.000
_cell.length_c   1.000
_cell.angle_alpha   90.00
_cell.angle_beta   90.00
_cell.angle_gamma   90.00
#
_symmetry.space_group_name_H-M   'P 1'
#
loop_
_entity.id
_entity.type
_entity.pdbx_description
1 polymer ?
#
loop_
_entity_poly.entity_id
_entity_poly.type
_entity_poly.pdbx_seq_one_letter_code
_entity_poly.pdbx_strand_id
1 'polypeptide(L)'
;MNKKLISSISALVVATTLFAGCAKTDNGAAKGGDTKTIKVGLTTDEGGLNDKSFNQSADTGIKKAVDEFKVGYKPIEAKTKDDYESNLDALVADGSDIVFAIGYQMEQAMTAVADKYPDTKFAIIDTVVDKKNVVSYNFKEQEGSFLMGVIAGKMTKTNKIGFIGGKDQVLINRFEVGFAAGVESVNPAAATELKNRGTVVYAESFGDTTLGKEAAKNLMNKGCDVIYHAAGGVGVGMFQAIQEAKNAGKEVWGIGVDMDQAKTLPEYANIILSSMIKRVDTATYEGTKSVVDGNFKGGTSVSLGIKEGAIDIAETSSKNTPKDVLDLVEKYKTAIKDGKITVPSTLEELKSFKPVEVK
;
A
#
# COMPACT_ATOMS: atom_id res chain seq x y z
N MET A 1 -51.94 7.62 -62.54
CA MET A 1 -51.65 8.22 -63.87
C MET A 1 -50.13 8.12 -64.06
N ASN A 2 -49.78 7.26 -64.99
CA ASN A 2 -48.91 7.45 -66.14
C ASN A 2 -47.46 7.90 -65.83
N LYS A 3 -46.46 7.32 -66.37
CA LYS A 3 -46.09 6.31 -67.38
C LYS A 3 -44.57 6.31 -67.43
N LYS A 4 -43.94 5.11 -67.47
CA LYS A 4 -43.16 4.61 -68.62
C LYS A 4 -41.81 5.33 -68.85
N LEU A 5 -40.77 4.72 -69.17
CA LEU A 5 -40.25 3.48 -69.74
C LEU A 5 -38.87 3.78 -70.36
N ILE A 6 -38.04 2.77 -70.42
CA ILE A 6 -37.14 2.29 -71.49
C ILE A 6 -35.71 2.86 -71.41
N SER A 7 -34.72 2.05 -71.07
CA SER A 7 -33.96 1.08 -71.88
C SER A 7 -32.97 1.72 -72.85
N SER A 8 -31.70 1.38 -72.74
CA SER A 8 -30.98 0.77 -73.85
C SER A 8 -29.52 0.45 -73.47
N ILE A 9 -29.21 -0.78 -73.74
CA ILE A 9 -27.98 -1.53 -73.88
C ILE A 9 -27.07 -0.87 -74.94
N SER A 10 -25.75 -0.85 -74.73
CA SER A 10 -24.75 -1.14 -75.81
C SER A 10 -23.43 -1.58 -75.24
N ALA A 11 -23.04 -2.76 -75.63
CA ALA A 11 -21.71 -3.39 -75.44
C ALA A 11 -20.80 -2.96 -76.63
N LEU A 12 -19.51 -2.90 -76.37
CA LEU A 12 -18.39 -3.23 -77.34
C LEU A 12 -17.06 -3.19 -76.60
N VAL A 13 -16.40 -4.29 -76.29
CA VAL A 13 -15.42 -5.11 -77.02
C VAL A 13 -14.06 -4.48 -77.20
N VAL A 14 -13.11 -5.07 -76.42
CA VAL A 14 -11.73 -5.48 -76.74
C VAL A 14 -10.68 -4.47 -77.20
N ALA A 15 -9.60 -4.38 -76.45
CA ALA A 15 -8.24 -4.57 -77.02
C ALA A 15 -7.22 -4.85 -75.89
N THR A 16 -6.61 -5.99 -76.00
CA THR A 16 -5.43 -6.50 -75.25
C THR A 16 -4.17 -5.74 -75.63
N THR A 17 -3.41 -5.28 -74.65
CA THR A 17 -1.95 -5.13 -74.85
C THR A 17 -1.21 -5.56 -73.58
N LEU A 18 -0.48 -6.66 -73.72
CA LEU A 18 0.53 -7.13 -72.78
C LEU A 18 1.72 -6.13 -72.67
N PHE A 19 1.98 -5.63 -71.47
CA PHE A 19 3.32 -5.15 -71.13
C PHE A 19 3.74 -5.84 -69.83
N ALA A 20 4.73 -6.70 -69.96
CA ALA A 20 5.47 -7.27 -68.86
C ALA A 20 6.38 -6.16 -68.27
N GLY A 21 6.11 -5.78 -67.01
CA GLY A 21 6.98 -4.92 -66.22
C GLY A 21 7.16 -5.58 -64.86
N CYS A 22 8.32 -6.21 -64.61
CA CYS A 22 8.73 -6.65 -63.30
C CYS A 22 8.91 -5.44 -62.36
N ALA A 23 7.95 -5.21 -61.49
CA ALA A 23 8.15 -4.38 -60.31
C ALA A 23 8.11 -5.30 -59.09
N LYS A 24 9.25 -5.45 -58.41
CA LYS A 24 9.32 -6.00 -57.08
C LYS A 24 8.47 -5.13 -56.17
N THR A 25 7.28 -5.58 -55.83
CA THR A 25 6.54 -5.06 -54.68
C THR A 25 7.06 -5.78 -53.46
N ASP A 26 7.88 -5.06 -52.70
CA ASP A 26 8.16 -5.40 -51.30
C ASP A 26 6.84 -5.25 -50.52
N ASN A 27 6.06 -6.32 -50.45
CA ASN A 27 4.99 -6.44 -49.48
C ASN A 27 5.57 -6.71 -48.12
N GLY A 28 6.09 -5.66 -47.49
CA GLY A 28 6.25 -5.61 -46.06
C GLY A 28 4.88 -5.61 -45.43
N ALA A 29 4.24 -6.76 -45.39
CA ALA A 29 3.14 -6.99 -44.46
C ALA A 29 3.74 -6.89 -43.05
N ALA A 30 3.59 -5.72 -42.44
CA ALA A 30 3.73 -5.61 -41.01
C ALA A 30 2.78 -6.65 -40.41
N LYS A 31 3.34 -7.74 -39.90
CA LYS A 31 2.66 -8.62 -38.98
C LYS A 31 2.32 -7.76 -37.76
N GLY A 32 1.13 -7.19 -37.74
CA GLY A 32 0.49 -6.78 -36.51
C GLY A 32 0.32 -8.07 -35.70
N GLY A 33 1.32 -8.40 -34.92
CA GLY A 33 1.15 -9.39 -33.87
C GLY A 33 0.13 -8.80 -32.91
N ASP A 34 -0.98 -9.50 -32.69
CA ASP A 34 -1.83 -9.26 -31.55
C ASP A 34 -0.93 -9.35 -30.31
N THR A 35 -0.43 -8.23 -29.85
CA THR A 35 0.29 -8.16 -28.57
C THR A 35 -0.77 -8.42 -27.51
N LYS A 36 -0.78 -9.65 -26.99
CA LYS A 36 -1.67 -10.03 -25.87
C LYS A 36 -1.56 -8.98 -24.80
N THR A 37 -2.67 -8.30 -24.51
CA THR A 37 -2.71 -7.32 -23.43
C THR A 37 -2.44 -8.03 -22.11
N ILE A 38 -1.40 -7.62 -21.39
CA ILE A 38 -1.09 -8.15 -20.05
C ILE A 38 -2.25 -7.84 -19.12
N LYS A 39 -2.66 -8.83 -18.34
CA LYS A 39 -3.71 -8.71 -17.33
C LYS A 39 -3.14 -8.82 -15.93
N VAL A 40 -3.59 -7.94 -15.06
CA VAL A 40 -3.21 -7.87 -13.64
C VAL A 40 -4.42 -8.17 -12.77
N GLY A 41 -4.28 -9.15 -11.90
CA GLY A 41 -5.25 -9.45 -10.85
C GLY A 41 -4.78 -8.91 -9.51
N LEU A 42 -5.71 -8.49 -8.64
CA LEU A 42 -5.44 -8.13 -7.26
C LEU A 42 -6.53 -8.67 -6.35
N THR A 43 -6.16 -9.27 -5.21
CA THR A 43 -7.11 -9.52 -4.13
C THR A 43 -6.66 -8.82 -2.85
N THR A 44 -7.61 -8.17 -2.16
CA THR A 44 -7.38 -7.47 -0.89
C THR A 44 -7.57 -8.41 0.29
N ASP A 45 -7.12 -7.98 1.47
CA ASP A 45 -7.59 -8.52 2.73
C ASP A 45 -9.01 -7.99 3.07
N GLU A 46 -9.46 -8.24 4.31
CA GLU A 46 -10.79 -7.85 4.82
C GLU A 46 -11.03 -6.34 4.88
N GLY A 47 -9.97 -5.51 4.73
CA GLY A 47 -10.05 -4.05 4.71
C GLY A 47 -10.71 -3.48 3.46
N GLY A 48 -10.70 -4.23 2.36
CA GLY A 48 -11.26 -3.82 1.06
C GLY A 48 -10.45 -2.70 0.38
N LEU A 49 -10.80 -2.40 -0.88
CA LEU A 49 -10.06 -1.45 -1.73
C LEU A 49 -10.10 0.01 -1.25
N ASN A 50 -11.09 0.37 -0.45
CA ASN A 50 -11.34 1.76 -0.06
C ASN A 50 -11.00 2.03 1.42
N ASP A 51 -9.99 1.35 1.95
CA ASP A 51 -9.54 1.44 3.34
C ASP A 51 -8.82 2.76 3.69
N LYS A 52 -8.58 3.63 2.70
CA LYS A 52 -7.84 4.90 2.80
C LYS A 52 -6.38 4.73 3.24
N SER A 53 -5.83 3.52 3.09
CA SER A 53 -4.57 3.08 3.63
C SER A 53 -3.91 2.03 2.73
N PHE A 54 -3.69 0.83 3.22
CA PHE A 54 -2.90 -0.27 2.66
C PHE A 54 -3.40 -0.80 1.31
N ASN A 55 -4.66 -1.26 1.25
CA ASN A 55 -5.23 -1.81 0.03
C ASN A 55 -5.44 -0.73 -1.03
N GLN A 56 -5.87 0.47 -0.64
CA GLN A 56 -6.01 1.59 -1.56
C GLN A 56 -4.65 2.01 -2.14
N SER A 57 -3.57 1.93 -1.37
CA SER A 57 -2.21 2.17 -1.86
C SER A 57 -1.83 1.16 -2.94
N ALA A 58 -2.07 -0.13 -2.70
CA ALA A 58 -1.81 -1.19 -3.68
C ALA A 58 -2.59 -0.99 -4.99
N ASP A 59 -3.88 -0.69 -4.88
CA ASP A 59 -4.77 -0.39 -6.01
C ASP A 59 -4.28 0.83 -6.82
N THR A 60 -3.82 1.88 -6.13
CA THR A 60 -3.28 3.08 -6.76
C THR A 60 -2.06 2.77 -7.63
N GLY A 61 -1.17 1.91 -7.17
CA GLY A 61 0.01 1.50 -7.94
C GLY A 61 -0.34 0.74 -9.21
N ILE A 62 -1.30 -0.20 -9.14
CA ILE A 62 -1.76 -0.92 -10.33
C ILE A 62 -2.50 0.02 -11.28
N LYS A 63 -3.37 0.90 -10.81
CA LYS A 63 -4.05 1.88 -11.66
C LYS A 63 -3.07 2.78 -12.41
N LYS A 64 -1.98 3.20 -11.76
CA LYS A 64 -0.89 3.91 -12.44
C LYS A 64 -0.28 3.07 -13.57
N ALA A 65 -0.05 1.78 -13.33
CA ALA A 65 0.46 0.88 -14.36
C ALA A 65 -0.55 0.67 -15.51
N VAL A 66 -1.86 0.62 -15.23
CA VAL A 66 -2.93 0.59 -16.24
C VAL A 66 -2.86 1.82 -17.13
N ASP A 67 -2.71 3.01 -16.54
CA ASP A 67 -2.67 4.27 -17.28
C ASP A 67 -1.42 4.37 -18.16
N GLU A 68 -0.28 3.86 -17.68
CA GLU A 68 1.00 3.94 -18.39
C GLU A 68 1.18 2.84 -19.42
N PHE A 69 0.95 1.57 -19.05
CA PHE A 69 1.25 0.41 -19.89
C PHE A 69 0.03 -0.16 -20.62
N LYS A 70 -1.16 0.36 -20.38
CA LYS A 70 -2.43 -0.12 -20.97
C LYS A 70 -2.71 -1.59 -20.67
N VAL A 71 -2.33 -2.05 -19.49
CA VAL A 71 -2.63 -3.42 -19.00
C VAL A 71 -4.11 -3.53 -18.57
N GLY A 72 -4.68 -4.72 -18.68
CA GLY A 72 -5.98 -5.03 -18.07
C GLY A 72 -5.86 -5.15 -16.56
N TYR A 73 -6.90 -4.78 -15.81
CA TYR A 73 -6.90 -4.85 -14.35
C TYR A 73 -8.22 -5.40 -13.81
N LYS A 74 -8.13 -6.35 -12.89
CA LYS A 74 -9.28 -6.94 -12.20
C LYS A 74 -9.01 -7.05 -10.70
N PRO A 75 -9.61 -6.20 -9.86
CA PRO A 75 -9.58 -6.37 -8.42
C PRO A 75 -10.72 -7.29 -7.94
N ILE A 76 -10.47 -8.05 -6.86
CA ILE A 76 -11.47 -8.80 -6.09
C ILE A 76 -11.23 -8.51 -4.61
N GLU A 77 -12.25 -8.03 -3.90
CA GLU A 77 -12.19 -7.80 -2.46
C GLU A 77 -12.56 -9.08 -1.70
N ALA A 78 -11.75 -9.47 -0.73
CA ALA A 78 -12.13 -10.51 0.21
C ALA A 78 -12.99 -9.92 1.36
N LYS A 79 -13.97 -10.68 1.80
CA LYS A 79 -14.79 -10.34 2.98
C LYS A 79 -14.25 -11.02 4.23
N THR A 80 -13.71 -12.20 4.05
CA THR A 80 -13.15 -13.04 5.11
C THR A 80 -11.91 -13.76 4.60
N LYS A 81 -11.19 -14.41 5.50
CA LYS A 81 -10.04 -15.24 5.12
C LYS A 81 -10.39 -16.42 4.22
N ASP A 82 -11.63 -16.92 4.32
CA ASP A 82 -12.11 -18.05 3.52
C ASP A 82 -12.21 -17.70 2.03
N ASP A 83 -12.26 -16.40 1.69
CA ASP A 83 -12.33 -15.94 0.30
C ASP A 83 -10.94 -15.90 -0.39
N TYR A 84 -9.84 -15.96 0.35
CA TYR A 84 -8.50 -15.68 -0.20
C TYR A 84 -8.10 -16.63 -1.32
N GLU A 85 -8.20 -17.95 -1.09
CA GLU A 85 -7.82 -18.96 -2.09
C GLU A 85 -8.74 -18.90 -3.31
N SER A 86 -10.06 -18.80 -3.09
CA SER A 86 -11.05 -18.72 -4.17
C SER A 86 -10.90 -17.46 -5.02
N ASN A 87 -10.54 -16.32 -4.41
CA ASN A 87 -10.27 -15.07 -5.14
C ASN A 87 -9.01 -15.18 -6.00
N LEU A 88 -7.93 -15.77 -5.46
CA LEU A 88 -6.71 -16.02 -6.22
C LEU A 88 -6.98 -16.95 -7.40
N ASP A 89 -7.69 -18.05 -7.19
CA ASP A 89 -8.13 -19.00 -8.25
C ASP A 89 -8.94 -18.28 -9.34
N ALA A 90 -9.90 -17.45 -8.93
CA ALA A 90 -10.75 -16.71 -9.87
C ALA A 90 -9.95 -15.71 -10.73
N LEU A 91 -8.92 -15.07 -10.17
CA LEU A 91 -8.04 -14.16 -10.90
C LEU A 91 -7.15 -14.91 -11.91
N VAL A 92 -6.65 -16.09 -11.55
CA VAL A 92 -5.92 -16.95 -12.48
C VAL A 92 -6.85 -17.45 -13.60
N ALA A 93 -8.05 -17.93 -13.26
CA ALA A 93 -9.05 -18.39 -14.23
C ALA A 93 -9.51 -17.28 -15.19
N ASP A 94 -9.48 -16.02 -14.76
CA ASP A 94 -9.74 -14.84 -15.63
C ASP A 94 -8.58 -14.55 -16.61
N GLY A 95 -7.49 -15.28 -16.49
CA GLY A 95 -6.31 -15.16 -17.36
C GLY A 95 -5.37 -14.04 -16.99
N SER A 96 -5.26 -13.70 -15.71
CA SER A 96 -4.25 -12.75 -15.20
C SER A 96 -2.84 -13.27 -15.45
N ASP A 97 -1.95 -12.42 -15.98
CA ASP A 97 -0.54 -12.74 -16.20
C ASP A 97 0.28 -12.57 -14.92
N ILE A 98 -0.20 -11.72 -13.99
CA ILE A 98 0.28 -11.58 -12.62
C ILE A 98 -0.89 -11.37 -11.67
N VAL A 99 -0.84 -12.00 -10.49
CA VAL A 99 -1.84 -11.85 -9.44
C VAL A 99 -1.18 -11.37 -8.15
N PHE A 100 -1.68 -10.26 -7.61
CA PHE A 100 -1.24 -9.69 -6.35
C PHE A 100 -2.15 -10.12 -5.21
N ALA A 101 -1.55 -10.62 -4.12
CA ALA A 101 -2.19 -10.83 -2.83
C ALA A 101 -1.74 -9.72 -1.87
N ILE A 102 -2.69 -8.92 -1.37
CA ILE A 102 -2.40 -7.75 -0.56
C ILE A 102 -2.62 -8.06 0.92
N GLY A 103 -1.52 -8.41 1.60
CA GLY A 103 -1.49 -8.66 3.03
C GLY A 103 -0.99 -10.04 3.45
N TYR A 104 -0.30 -10.08 4.58
CA TYR A 104 0.35 -11.26 5.13
C TYR A 104 -0.61 -12.43 5.42
N GLN A 105 -1.87 -12.15 5.67
CA GLN A 105 -2.87 -13.17 5.98
C GLN A 105 -3.12 -14.15 4.82
N MET A 106 -2.71 -13.79 3.60
CA MET A 106 -2.87 -14.62 2.40
C MET A 106 -1.72 -15.59 2.15
N GLU A 107 -0.74 -15.70 3.06
CA GLU A 107 0.45 -16.55 2.88
C GLU A 107 0.09 -18.01 2.54
N GLN A 108 -0.81 -18.62 3.31
CA GLN A 108 -1.23 -20.00 3.07
C GLN A 108 -1.97 -20.16 1.73
N ALA A 109 -2.92 -19.28 1.45
CA ALA A 109 -3.68 -19.30 0.20
C ALA A 109 -2.77 -19.09 -1.01
N MET A 110 -1.85 -18.11 -0.94
CA MET A 110 -0.87 -17.87 -1.98
C MET A 110 0.05 -19.07 -2.20
N THR A 111 0.49 -19.73 -1.11
CA THR A 111 1.34 -20.92 -1.20
C THR A 111 0.63 -22.04 -1.96
N ALA A 112 -0.64 -22.33 -1.63
CA ALA A 112 -1.43 -23.36 -2.25
C ALA A 112 -1.70 -23.05 -3.75
N VAL A 113 -2.09 -21.81 -4.04
CA VAL A 113 -2.43 -21.41 -5.41
C VAL A 113 -1.16 -21.31 -6.29
N ALA A 114 -0.03 -20.89 -5.75
CA ALA A 114 1.24 -20.87 -6.48
C ALA A 114 1.71 -22.27 -6.89
N ASP A 115 1.48 -23.28 -6.05
CA ASP A 115 1.76 -24.69 -6.40
C ASP A 115 0.81 -25.23 -7.47
N LYS A 116 -0.47 -24.83 -7.42
CA LYS A 116 -1.51 -25.24 -8.37
C LYS A 116 -1.29 -24.65 -9.76
N TYR A 117 -0.72 -23.44 -9.85
CA TYR A 117 -0.52 -22.70 -11.11
C TYR A 117 0.94 -22.28 -11.29
N PRO A 118 1.86 -23.21 -11.57
CA PRO A 118 3.30 -22.94 -11.62
C PRO A 118 3.75 -21.97 -12.71
N ASP A 119 2.93 -21.80 -13.78
CA ASP A 119 3.21 -20.91 -14.89
C ASP A 119 2.67 -19.48 -14.69
N THR A 120 1.78 -19.28 -13.69
CA THR A 120 1.25 -17.95 -13.35
C THR A 120 2.22 -17.23 -12.45
N LYS A 121 2.42 -15.92 -12.69
CA LYS A 121 3.23 -15.06 -11.83
C LYS A 121 2.40 -14.52 -10.69
N PHE A 122 2.98 -14.51 -9.50
CA PHE A 122 2.34 -14.00 -8.29
C PHE A 122 3.22 -12.99 -7.58
N ALA A 123 2.58 -12.07 -6.88
CA ALA A 123 3.23 -11.16 -5.95
C ALA A 123 2.45 -11.12 -4.63
N ILE A 124 3.16 -11.12 -3.51
CA ILE A 124 2.55 -10.99 -2.19
C ILE A 124 3.18 -9.83 -1.42
N ILE A 125 2.35 -9.10 -0.69
CA ILE A 125 2.78 -7.97 0.14
C ILE A 125 2.77 -8.38 1.62
N ASP A 126 3.84 -8.00 2.35
CA ASP A 126 3.98 -8.11 3.81
C ASP A 126 4.22 -9.53 4.37
N THR A 127 4.56 -10.48 3.55
CA THR A 127 5.04 -11.79 3.98
C THR A 127 5.95 -12.43 2.94
N VAL A 128 6.54 -13.57 3.25
CA VAL A 128 7.42 -14.31 2.34
C VAL A 128 6.77 -15.64 1.96
N VAL A 129 6.58 -15.86 0.66
CA VAL A 129 6.16 -17.15 0.10
C VAL A 129 7.30 -17.70 -0.75
N ASP A 130 7.91 -18.79 -0.31
CA ASP A 130 9.05 -19.42 -0.97
C ASP A 130 8.57 -20.34 -2.12
N LYS A 131 8.16 -19.72 -3.23
CA LYS A 131 7.75 -20.37 -4.47
C LYS A 131 8.40 -19.71 -5.67
N LYS A 132 8.83 -20.49 -6.65
CA LYS A 132 9.60 -20.03 -7.82
C LYS A 132 8.85 -19.00 -8.70
N ASN A 133 7.54 -18.96 -8.61
CA ASN A 133 6.65 -18.07 -9.36
C ASN A 133 6.07 -16.93 -8.51
N VAL A 134 6.55 -16.74 -7.26
CA VAL A 134 6.11 -15.67 -6.35
C VAL A 134 7.24 -14.68 -6.10
N VAL A 135 6.96 -13.38 -6.18
CA VAL A 135 7.80 -12.33 -5.61
C VAL A 135 7.16 -11.81 -4.33
N SER A 136 7.95 -11.68 -3.27
CA SER A 136 7.49 -11.22 -1.96
C SER A 136 8.05 -9.83 -1.66
N TYR A 137 7.17 -8.85 -1.43
CA TYR A 137 7.54 -7.48 -1.06
C TYR A 137 7.29 -7.26 0.42
N ASN A 138 8.34 -7.03 1.18
CA ASN A 138 8.31 -6.76 2.61
C ASN A 138 8.82 -5.36 2.88
N PHE A 139 8.34 -4.73 3.95
CA PHE A 139 8.74 -3.39 4.34
C PHE A 139 9.39 -3.38 5.72
N LYS A 140 10.14 -2.33 6.00
CA LYS A 140 10.73 -2.07 7.31
C LYS A 140 9.86 -1.06 8.06
N GLU A 141 8.67 -1.53 8.45
CA GLU A 141 7.62 -0.70 9.06
C GLU A 141 8.12 0.01 10.32
N GLN A 142 9.02 -0.64 11.08
CA GLN A 142 9.62 -0.06 12.28
C GLN A 142 10.37 1.24 11.99
N GLU A 143 11.02 1.37 10.81
CA GLU A 143 11.80 2.57 10.48
C GLU A 143 10.89 3.81 10.34
N GLY A 144 9.77 3.69 9.64
CA GLY A 144 8.82 4.79 9.48
C GLY A 144 8.04 5.08 10.75
N SER A 145 7.64 4.02 11.47
CA SER A 145 6.94 4.17 12.74
C SER A 145 7.81 4.85 13.80
N PHE A 146 9.14 4.64 13.77
CA PHE A 146 10.06 5.38 14.59
C PHE A 146 9.97 6.90 14.35
N LEU A 147 9.92 7.32 13.09
CA LEU A 147 9.76 8.74 12.75
C LEU A 147 8.44 9.31 13.26
N MET A 148 7.36 8.53 13.20
CA MET A 148 6.08 8.90 13.81
C MET A 148 6.16 9.01 15.33
N GLY A 149 6.95 8.14 15.96
CA GLY A 149 7.27 8.20 17.39
C GLY A 149 8.00 9.49 17.77
N VAL A 150 8.95 9.94 16.96
CA VAL A 150 9.64 11.22 17.15
C VAL A 150 8.64 12.39 17.11
N ILE A 151 7.73 12.40 16.11
CA ILE A 151 6.69 13.43 16.03
C ILE A 151 5.80 13.37 17.28
N ALA A 152 5.27 12.21 17.62
CA ALA A 152 4.36 12.05 18.76
C ALA A 152 5.00 12.46 20.09
N GLY A 153 6.26 12.04 20.32
CA GLY A 153 6.99 12.36 21.54
C GLY A 153 7.30 13.87 21.70
N LYS A 154 7.42 14.61 20.60
CA LYS A 154 7.59 16.07 20.60
C LYS A 154 6.28 16.83 20.69
N MET A 155 5.19 16.27 20.18
CA MET A 155 3.89 16.93 20.09
C MET A 155 3.00 16.71 21.30
N THR A 156 3.19 15.61 22.06
CA THR A 156 2.38 15.36 23.27
C THR A 156 2.57 16.43 24.33
N LYS A 157 1.48 16.81 24.97
CA LYS A 157 1.45 17.72 26.13
C LYS A 157 1.20 16.96 27.43
N THR A 158 0.58 15.80 27.34
CA THR A 158 0.21 14.97 28.50
C THR A 158 1.25 13.91 28.86
N ASN A 159 2.23 13.68 28.01
CA ASN A 159 3.14 12.53 28.04
C ASN A 159 2.39 11.19 27.98
N LYS A 160 1.19 11.16 27.40
CA LYS A 160 0.40 9.95 27.18
C LYS A 160 0.09 9.83 25.70
N ILE A 161 0.69 8.82 25.09
CA ILE A 161 0.60 8.56 23.66
C ILE A 161 -0.03 7.18 23.47
N GLY A 162 -0.95 7.06 22.50
CA GLY A 162 -1.63 5.82 22.19
C GLY A 162 -1.19 5.19 20.87
N PHE A 163 -1.31 3.86 20.80
CA PHE A 163 -1.17 3.10 19.56
C PHE A 163 -2.38 2.20 19.33
N ILE A 164 -2.88 2.16 18.10
CA ILE A 164 -3.95 1.25 17.65
C ILE A 164 -3.41 0.37 16.55
N GLY A 165 -3.24 -0.92 16.83
CA GLY A 165 -2.91 -1.93 15.84
C GLY A 165 -4.16 -2.63 15.28
N GLY A 166 -4.07 -3.16 14.06
CA GLY A 166 -5.15 -3.98 13.50
C GLY A 166 -5.27 -5.31 14.24
N LYS A 167 -4.29 -6.18 14.09
CA LYS A 167 -4.23 -7.50 14.78
C LYS A 167 -2.90 -7.67 15.49
N ASP A 168 -2.90 -8.31 16.67
CA ASP A 168 -1.67 -8.55 17.44
C ASP A 168 -0.85 -9.66 16.78
N GLN A 169 -0.04 -9.28 15.80
CA GLN A 169 0.79 -10.15 14.97
C GLN A 169 2.17 -9.52 14.76
N VAL A 170 3.16 -10.36 14.46
CA VAL A 170 4.57 -9.96 14.32
C VAL A 170 4.75 -8.75 13.39
N LEU A 171 4.04 -8.71 12.27
CA LEU A 171 4.10 -7.58 11.33
C LEU A 171 3.63 -6.28 11.98
N ILE A 172 2.46 -6.29 12.64
CA ILE A 172 1.88 -5.08 13.24
C ILE A 172 2.66 -4.67 14.49
N ASN A 173 3.26 -5.64 15.19
CA ASN A 173 4.17 -5.34 16.30
C ASN A 173 5.39 -4.53 15.85
N ARG A 174 5.87 -4.62 14.59
CA ARG A 174 6.97 -3.78 14.09
C ARG A 174 6.60 -2.30 14.12
N PHE A 175 5.36 -1.95 13.78
CA PHE A 175 4.86 -0.57 13.87
C PHE A 175 4.84 -0.09 15.33
N GLU A 176 4.27 -0.88 16.25
CA GLU A 176 4.24 -0.60 17.68
C GLU A 176 5.64 -0.37 18.25
N VAL A 177 6.54 -1.30 17.96
CA VAL A 177 7.93 -1.30 18.47
C VAL A 177 8.72 -0.11 17.95
N GLY A 178 8.68 0.14 16.63
CA GLY A 178 9.33 1.28 16.03
C GLY A 178 8.80 2.60 16.59
N PHE A 179 7.48 2.72 16.74
CA PHE A 179 6.83 3.88 17.31
C PHE A 179 7.27 4.15 18.75
N ALA A 180 7.23 3.13 19.61
CA ALA A 180 7.65 3.25 21.01
C ALA A 180 9.14 3.64 21.13
N ALA A 181 10.01 3.07 20.28
CA ALA A 181 11.43 3.41 20.22
C ALA A 181 11.67 4.88 19.79
N GLY A 182 10.88 5.36 18.82
CA GLY A 182 10.94 6.76 18.39
C GLY A 182 10.49 7.73 19.47
N VAL A 183 9.40 7.42 20.18
CA VAL A 183 8.96 8.20 21.36
C VAL A 183 10.03 8.21 22.42
N GLU A 184 10.61 7.05 22.76
CA GLU A 184 11.66 6.92 23.79
C GLU A 184 12.89 7.79 23.47
N SER A 185 13.23 7.91 22.18
CA SER A 185 14.39 8.68 21.74
C SER A 185 14.28 10.19 21.99
N VAL A 186 13.06 10.72 22.16
CA VAL A 186 12.84 12.16 22.34
C VAL A 186 12.02 12.51 23.59
N ASN A 187 11.32 11.54 24.16
CA ASN A 187 10.49 11.69 25.36
C ASN A 187 10.35 10.36 26.11
N PRO A 188 11.38 9.95 26.89
CA PRO A 188 11.36 8.68 27.61
C PRO A 188 10.18 8.53 28.59
N ALA A 189 9.71 9.64 29.17
CA ALA A 189 8.55 9.62 30.08
C ALA A 189 7.28 9.16 29.36
N ALA A 190 7.03 9.65 28.14
CA ALA A 190 5.88 9.26 27.33
C ALA A 190 5.99 7.84 26.78
N ALA A 191 7.20 7.29 26.62
CA ALA A 191 7.42 5.94 26.10
C ALA A 191 7.05 4.84 27.11
N THR A 192 7.00 5.14 28.42
CA THR A 192 6.82 4.12 29.46
C THR A 192 5.54 3.32 29.27
N GLU A 193 4.40 3.98 29.08
CA GLU A 193 3.11 3.32 28.92
C GLU A 193 2.99 2.55 27.60
N LEU A 194 3.63 3.05 26.52
CA LEU A 194 3.70 2.34 25.25
C LEU A 194 4.52 1.03 25.39
N LYS A 195 5.71 1.10 25.99
CA LYS A 195 6.58 -0.07 26.19
C LYS A 195 5.95 -1.12 27.08
N ASN A 196 5.15 -0.72 28.05
CA ASN A 196 4.37 -1.61 28.92
C ASN A 196 3.03 -2.03 28.32
N ARG A 197 2.73 -1.58 27.10
CA ARG A 197 1.46 -1.78 26.38
C ARG A 197 0.21 -1.26 27.12
N GLY A 198 0.38 -0.36 28.08
CA GLY A 198 -0.72 0.26 28.85
C GLY A 198 -1.61 1.18 28.00
N THR A 199 -1.04 1.76 26.94
CA THR A 199 -1.71 2.62 25.94
C THR A 199 -1.67 2.04 24.53
N VAL A 200 -1.54 0.73 24.40
CA VAL A 200 -1.62 -0.03 23.15
C VAL A 200 -2.95 -0.78 23.09
N VAL A 201 -3.63 -0.74 21.96
CA VAL A 201 -4.89 -1.44 21.71
C VAL A 201 -4.80 -2.12 20.34
N TYR A 202 -5.20 -3.38 20.27
CA TYR A 202 -5.40 -4.10 19.01
C TYR A 202 -6.90 -4.25 18.77
N ALA A 203 -7.35 -3.83 17.58
CA ALA A 203 -8.76 -3.82 17.22
C ALA A 203 -9.27 -5.18 16.74
N GLU A 204 -8.37 -6.14 16.49
CA GLU A 204 -8.63 -7.45 15.89
C GLU A 204 -9.37 -7.38 14.53
N SER A 205 -9.22 -6.25 13.84
CA SER A 205 -9.79 -5.97 12.52
C SER A 205 -8.91 -5.01 11.73
N PHE A 206 -9.03 -5.03 10.40
CA PHE A 206 -8.47 -4.00 9.50
C PHE A 206 -9.56 -3.17 8.82
N GLY A 207 -10.84 -3.54 8.94
CA GLY A 207 -11.95 -2.87 8.25
C GLY A 207 -13.00 -2.23 9.15
N ASP A 208 -13.12 -2.62 10.42
CA ASP A 208 -14.19 -2.14 11.30
C ASP A 208 -13.88 -0.77 11.93
N THR A 209 -14.48 0.28 11.35
CA THR A 209 -14.32 1.66 11.83
C THR A 209 -14.89 1.88 13.23
N THR A 210 -15.90 1.09 13.65
CA THR A 210 -16.50 1.21 14.99
C THR A 210 -15.48 0.82 16.06
N LEU A 211 -14.74 -0.27 15.84
CA LEU A 211 -13.67 -0.70 16.75
C LEU A 211 -12.56 0.35 16.86
N GLY A 212 -12.21 1.01 15.74
CA GLY A 212 -11.24 2.11 15.75
C GLY A 212 -11.71 3.31 16.58
N LYS A 213 -12.97 3.68 16.46
CA LYS A 213 -13.57 4.75 17.23
C LYS A 213 -13.60 4.45 18.73
N GLU A 214 -13.95 3.22 19.09
CA GLU A 214 -13.98 2.75 20.50
C GLU A 214 -12.56 2.71 21.10
N ALA A 215 -11.58 2.18 20.35
CA ALA A 215 -10.18 2.13 20.77
C ALA A 215 -9.62 3.54 21.02
N ALA A 216 -9.89 4.49 20.12
CA ALA A 216 -9.46 5.88 20.28
C ALA A 216 -10.10 6.55 21.51
N LYS A 217 -11.41 6.35 21.74
CA LYS A 217 -12.10 6.87 22.93
C LYS A 217 -11.50 6.29 24.21
N ASN A 218 -11.19 4.99 24.23
CA ASN A 218 -10.53 4.35 25.38
C ASN A 218 -9.17 5.01 25.66
N LEU A 219 -8.32 5.18 24.64
CA LEU A 219 -7.01 5.82 24.78
C LEU A 219 -7.13 7.28 25.23
N MET A 220 -8.07 8.05 24.69
CA MET A 220 -8.33 9.42 25.12
C MET A 220 -8.80 9.48 26.58
N ASN A 221 -9.59 8.52 27.04
CA ASN A 221 -10.02 8.42 28.45
C ASN A 221 -8.85 8.08 29.39
N LYS A 222 -7.81 7.41 28.89
CA LYS A 222 -6.53 7.20 29.60
C LYS A 222 -5.65 8.46 29.60
N GLY A 223 -6.07 9.51 28.89
CA GLY A 223 -5.38 10.80 28.78
C GLY A 223 -4.43 10.90 27.59
N CYS A 224 -4.48 9.99 26.63
CA CYS A 224 -3.68 10.10 25.41
C CYS A 224 -4.14 11.31 24.58
N ASP A 225 -3.17 12.14 24.18
CA ASP A 225 -3.38 13.34 23.36
C ASP A 225 -2.77 13.22 21.96
N VAL A 226 -1.99 12.16 21.69
CA VAL A 226 -1.53 11.76 20.37
C VAL A 226 -1.77 10.27 20.19
N ILE A 227 -2.43 9.86 19.10
CA ILE A 227 -2.73 8.45 18.82
C ILE A 227 -2.26 8.12 17.39
N TYR A 228 -1.43 7.09 17.27
CA TYR A 228 -0.99 6.52 16.00
C TYR A 228 -1.73 5.21 15.72
N HIS A 229 -2.12 4.97 14.46
CA HIS A 229 -2.68 3.69 14.07
C HIS A 229 -1.86 2.97 12.99
N ALA A 230 -1.89 1.64 13.03
CA ALA A 230 -1.44 0.71 12.00
C ALA A 230 -2.53 -0.36 11.79
N ALA A 231 -3.67 0.04 11.22
CA ALA A 231 -4.91 -0.74 11.27
C ALA A 231 -5.85 -0.55 10.06
N GLY A 232 -5.34 -0.06 8.91
CA GLY A 232 -6.14 0.11 7.70
C GLY A 232 -7.39 0.98 7.93
N GLY A 233 -8.57 0.50 7.49
CA GLY A 233 -9.85 1.21 7.62
C GLY A 233 -10.30 1.48 9.06
N VAL A 234 -9.83 0.70 10.04
CA VAL A 234 -10.05 0.98 11.49
C VAL A 234 -9.55 2.37 11.85
N GLY A 235 -8.46 2.84 11.23
CA GLY A 235 -7.92 4.19 11.44
C GLY A 235 -8.89 5.32 11.12
N VAL A 236 -9.83 5.13 10.19
CA VAL A 236 -10.89 6.11 9.89
C VAL A 236 -11.75 6.35 11.13
N GLY A 237 -12.09 5.28 11.86
CA GLY A 237 -12.83 5.38 13.13
C GLY A 237 -12.05 6.15 14.21
N MET A 238 -10.72 5.93 14.29
CA MET A 238 -9.86 6.71 15.20
C MET A 238 -9.95 8.21 14.86
N PHE A 239 -9.83 8.61 13.59
CA PHE A 239 -9.93 10.01 13.21
C PHE A 239 -11.30 10.60 13.48
N GLN A 240 -12.40 9.83 13.31
CA GLN A 240 -13.75 10.26 13.70
C GLN A 240 -13.82 10.62 15.20
N ALA A 241 -13.29 9.74 16.06
CA ALA A 241 -13.30 9.97 17.51
C ALA A 241 -12.45 11.19 17.89
N ILE A 242 -11.28 11.37 17.27
CA ILE A 242 -10.40 12.52 17.51
C ILE A 242 -11.08 13.82 17.06
N GLN A 243 -11.73 13.82 15.88
CA GLN A 243 -12.45 14.99 15.39
C GLN A 243 -13.63 15.36 16.32
N GLU A 244 -14.37 14.37 16.84
CA GLU A 244 -15.42 14.59 17.83
C GLU A 244 -14.85 15.21 19.12
N ALA A 245 -13.70 14.71 19.59
CA ALA A 245 -13.02 15.23 20.77
C ALA A 245 -12.55 16.67 20.56
N LYS A 246 -11.98 16.98 19.39
CA LYS A 246 -11.54 18.33 19.01
C LYS A 246 -12.72 19.31 18.95
N ASN A 247 -13.84 18.89 18.37
CA ASN A 247 -15.07 19.70 18.32
C ASN A 247 -15.64 19.97 19.73
N ALA A 248 -15.34 19.08 20.69
CA ALA A 248 -15.66 19.26 22.11
C ALA A 248 -14.59 20.05 22.91
N GLY A 249 -13.62 20.67 22.23
CA GLY A 249 -12.57 21.51 22.82
C GLY A 249 -11.37 20.78 23.40
N LYS A 250 -11.20 19.46 23.12
CA LYS A 250 -10.01 18.71 23.53
C LYS A 250 -8.90 18.83 22.48
N GLU A 251 -7.67 18.99 22.92
CA GLU A 251 -6.51 18.95 22.02
C GLU A 251 -5.99 17.53 21.91
N VAL A 252 -6.42 16.83 20.86
CA VAL A 252 -5.98 15.47 20.53
C VAL A 252 -5.61 15.42 19.05
N TRP A 253 -4.56 14.65 18.75
CA TRP A 253 -4.01 14.50 17.42
C TRP A 253 -3.95 13.05 16.98
N GLY A 254 -4.14 12.83 15.69
CA GLY A 254 -3.96 11.52 15.05
C GLY A 254 -2.69 11.47 14.21
N ILE A 255 -2.14 10.28 14.06
CA ILE A 255 -1.09 9.96 13.10
C ILE A 255 -1.58 8.81 12.24
N GLY A 256 -1.45 8.97 10.91
CA GLY A 256 -1.90 8.02 9.91
C GLY A 256 -0.81 7.06 9.43
N VAL A 257 -1.19 6.18 8.48
CA VAL A 257 -0.32 5.12 7.96
C VAL A 257 -0.57 4.85 6.46
N ASP A 258 0.41 4.26 5.80
CA ASP A 258 0.47 3.81 4.41
C ASP A 258 0.43 4.94 3.39
N MET A 259 -0.60 5.77 3.43
CA MET A 259 -0.82 6.90 2.53
C MET A 259 -0.78 8.23 3.29
N ASP A 260 -0.64 9.34 2.60
CA ASP A 260 -0.86 10.67 3.17
C ASP A 260 -2.35 10.85 3.50
N GLN A 261 -2.74 10.41 4.70
CA GLN A 261 -4.15 10.37 5.10
C GLN A 261 -4.78 11.76 5.26
N ALA A 262 -4.00 12.82 5.39
CA ALA A 262 -4.53 14.18 5.28
C ALA A 262 -4.95 14.55 3.84
N LYS A 263 -4.49 13.80 2.83
CA LYS A 263 -4.97 13.92 1.44
C LYS A 263 -6.12 12.96 1.14
N THR A 264 -6.05 11.71 1.63
CA THR A 264 -7.08 10.70 1.35
C THR A 264 -8.32 10.85 2.23
N LEU A 265 -8.22 11.59 3.33
CA LEU A 265 -9.27 11.92 4.30
C LEU A 265 -9.24 13.43 4.61
N PRO A 266 -9.51 14.29 3.62
CA PRO A 266 -9.36 15.75 3.77
C PRO A 266 -10.21 16.35 4.88
N GLU A 267 -11.33 15.72 5.25
CA GLU A 267 -12.19 16.10 6.36
C GLU A 267 -11.50 16.01 7.73
N TYR A 268 -10.46 15.17 7.85
CA TYR A 268 -9.66 15.01 9.07
C TYR A 268 -8.28 15.68 8.99
N ALA A 269 -7.96 16.36 7.89
CA ALA A 269 -6.63 16.93 7.68
C ALA A 269 -6.18 17.88 8.80
N ASN A 270 -7.12 18.53 9.50
CA ASN A 270 -6.86 19.48 10.59
C ASN A 270 -6.52 18.82 11.93
N ILE A 271 -6.60 17.50 12.02
CA ILE A 271 -6.28 16.72 13.23
C ILE A 271 -5.15 15.70 12.99
N ILE A 272 -4.61 15.63 11.79
CA ILE A 272 -3.55 14.68 11.43
C ILE A 272 -2.20 15.39 11.48
N LEU A 273 -1.30 14.95 12.38
CA LEU A 273 0.06 15.49 12.48
C LEU A 273 0.90 15.07 11.28
N SER A 274 0.84 13.80 10.93
CA SER A 274 1.57 13.16 9.85
C SER A 274 0.94 11.83 9.50
N SER A 275 1.45 11.17 8.46
CA SER A 275 1.22 9.75 8.20
C SER A 275 2.55 9.07 7.89
N MET A 276 2.75 7.85 8.37
CA MET A 276 3.85 7.01 7.95
C MET A 276 3.56 6.48 6.56
N ILE A 277 4.35 6.89 5.59
CA ILE A 277 4.20 6.48 4.19
C ILE A 277 4.85 5.12 3.99
N LYS A 278 4.08 4.17 3.46
CA LYS A 278 4.53 2.84 3.04
C LYS A 278 4.17 2.65 1.57
N ARG A 279 5.18 2.61 0.71
CA ARG A 279 5.03 2.68 -0.75
C ARG A 279 4.59 1.34 -1.35
N VAL A 280 3.45 0.81 -0.88
CA VAL A 280 2.81 -0.38 -1.48
C VAL A 280 2.41 -0.10 -2.94
N ASP A 281 2.02 1.14 -3.23
CA ASP A 281 1.76 1.62 -4.60
C ASP A 281 2.98 1.42 -5.53
N THR A 282 4.18 1.71 -5.03
CA THR A 282 5.40 1.48 -5.82
C THR A 282 5.67 -0.01 -6.00
N ALA A 283 5.48 -0.84 -4.98
CA ALA A 283 5.70 -2.28 -5.08
C ALA A 283 4.76 -2.94 -6.11
N THR A 284 3.48 -2.57 -6.12
CA THR A 284 2.51 -3.13 -7.09
C THR A 284 2.72 -2.59 -8.50
N TYR A 285 3.11 -1.31 -8.64
CA TYR A 285 3.49 -0.73 -9.92
C TYR A 285 4.73 -1.42 -10.51
N GLU A 286 5.83 -1.54 -9.73
CA GLU A 286 7.08 -2.17 -10.19
C GLU A 286 6.90 -3.67 -10.45
N GLY A 287 6.10 -4.37 -9.65
CA GLY A 287 5.73 -5.75 -9.89
C GLY A 287 5.01 -5.93 -11.24
N THR A 288 4.04 -5.05 -11.53
CA THR A 288 3.34 -5.02 -12.83
C THR A 288 4.30 -4.71 -13.97
N LYS A 289 5.12 -3.67 -13.81
CA LYS A 289 6.12 -3.25 -14.79
C LYS A 289 7.10 -4.38 -15.11
N SER A 290 7.51 -5.17 -14.11
CA SER A 290 8.42 -6.29 -14.30
C SER A 290 7.88 -7.36 -15.26
N VAL A 291 6.56 -7.55 -15.29
CA VAL A 291 5.89 -8.46 -16.24
C VAL A 291 5.79 -7.84 -17.61
N VAL A 292 5.46 -6.55 -17.71
CA VAL A 292 5.43 -5.80 -18.96
C VAL A 292 6.79 -5.83 -19.66
N ASP A 293 7.87 -5.62 -18.90
CA ASP A 293 9.24 -5.60 -19.40
C ASP A 293 9.83 -7.02 -19.62
N GLY A 294 9.11 -8.08 -19.24
CA GLY A 294 9.58 -9.47 -19.37
C GLY A 294 10.71 -9.84 -18.41
N ASN A 295 10.89 -9.11 -17.30
CA ASN A 295 11.98 -9.30 -16.34
C ASN A 295 11.52 -9.71 -14.92
N PHE A 296 10.31 -10.28 -14.81
CA PHE A 296 9.78 -10.79 -13.55
C PHE A 296 10.72 -11.81 -12.88
N LYS A 297 10.98 -11.62 -11.60
CA LYS A 297 11.90 -12.45 -10.82
C LYS A 297 11.15 -13.17 -9.68
N GLY A 298 10.47 -14.25 -10.04
CA GLY A 298 9.86 -15.13 -9.02
C GLY A 298 10.92 -15.82 -8.14
N GLY A 299 10.51 -16.32 -6.99
CA GLY A 299 11.39 -16.91 -5.98
C GLY A 299 12.26 -15.88 -5.25
N THR A 300 11.89 -14.59 -5.29
CA THR A 300 12.65 -13.53 -4.61
C THR A 300 11.84 -12.84 -3.54
N SER A 301 12.54 -12.40 -2.48
CA SER A 301 11.99 -11.55 -1.42
C SER A 301 12.75 -10.22 -1.41
N VAL A 302 11.99 -9.13 -1.43
CA VAL A 302 12.52 -7.75 -1.42
C VAL A 302 12.16 -7.12 -0.08
N SER A 303 13.14 -6.51 0.58
CA SER A 303 12.93 -5.76 1.83
C SER A 303 13.14 -4.27 1.58
N LEU A 304 12.11 -3.48 1.82
CA LEU A 304 12.00 -2.08 1.44
C LEU A 304 11.89 -1.18 2.68
N GLY A 305 12.78 -0.22 2.84
CA GLY A 305 12.82 0.69 3.97
C GLY A 305 13.04 2.15 3.55
N ILE A 306 13.49 2.95 4.49
CA ILE A 306 13.89 4.36 4.25
C ILE A 306 15.01 4.45 3.22
N LYS A 307 15.97 3.54 3.29
CA LYS A 307 17.13 3.52 2.37
C LYS A 307 16.70 3.35 0.92
N GLU A 308 15.73 2.49 0.68
CA GLU A 308 15.15 2.19 -0.63
C GLU A 308 14.09 3.23 -1.07
N GLY A 309 13.78 4.23 -0.23
CA GLY A 309 12.77 5.26 -0.51
C GLY A 309 11.33 4.74 -0.45
N ALA A 310 11.11 3.57 0.16
CA ALA A 310 9.80 2.94 0.25
C ALA A 310 9.06 3.25 1.56
N ILE A 311 9.75 3.83 2.52
CA ILE A 311 9.23 4.31 3.81
C ILE A 311 9.60 5.78 3.96
N ASP A 312 8.63 6.61 4.31
CA ASP A 312 8.82 8.06 4.51
C ASP A 312 7.75 8.63 5.46
N ILE A 313 7.73 9.96 5.60
CA ILE A 313 6.66 10.71 6.25
C ILE A 313 5.80 11.43 5.18
N ALA A 314 4.56 11.74 5.53
CA ALA A 314 3.64 12.43 4.63
C ALA A 314 4.10 13.86 4.29
N GLU A 315 3.91 14.26 3.03
CA GLU A 315 4.20 15.64 2.57
C GLU A 315 3.38 16.69 3.34
N THR A 316 2.15 16.33 3.75
CA THR A 316 1.26 17.24 4.49
C THR A 316 1.66 17.44 5.95
N SER A 317 2.67 16.76 6.46
CA SER A 317 3.12 16.85 7.86
C SER A 317 3.38 18.31 8.31
N SER A 318 3.89 19.15 7.41
CA SER A 318 4.17 20.56 7.70
C SER A 318 2.93 21.43 8.00
N LYS A 319 1.72 20.89 7.80
CA LYS A 319 0.48 21.62 8.11
C LYS A 319 0.21 21.70 9.62
N ASN A 320 0.51 20.62 10.35
CA ASN A 320 0.20 20.51 11.77
C ASN A 320 1.41 20.16 12.65
N THR A 321 2.55 19.78 12.05
CA THR A 321 3.81 19.50 12.77
C THR A 321 4.78 20.65 12.58
N PRO A 322 5.31 21.25 13.66
CA PRO A 322 6.25 22.36 13.60
C PRO A 322 7.53 22.03 12.85
N LYS A 323 8.13 23.06 12.24
CA LYS A 323 9.33 22.88 11.41
C LYS A 323 10.51 22.29 12.18
N ASP A 324 10.74 22.72 13.41
CA ASP A 324 11.85 22.22 14.26
C ASP A 324 11.68 20.70 14.57
N VAL A 325 10.44 20.24 14.73
CA VAL A 325 10.13 18.81 14.89
C VAL A 325 10.41 18.06 13.57
N LEU A 326 10.02 18.62 12.43
CA LEU A 326 10.30 18.01 11.12
C LEU A 326 11.81 17.99 10.81
N ASP A 327 12.54 19.04 11.16
CA ASP A 327 14.00 19.08 11.02
C ASP A 327 14.68 17.98 11.88
N LEU A 328 14.15 17.72 13.07
CA LEU A 328 14.61 16.62 13.92
C LEU A 328 14.29 15.25 13.29
N VAL A 329 13.08 15.08 12.74
CA VAL A 329 12.68 13.86 12.01
C VAL A 329 13.64 13.57 10.85
N GLU A 330 14.01 14.57 10.06
CA GLU A 330 14.97 14.41 8.96
C GLU A 330 16.37 13.99 9.43
N LYS A 331 16.81 14.45 10.60
CA LYS A 331 18.08 13.99 11.21
C LYS A 331 17.99 12.50 11.58
N TYR A 332 16.90 12.08 12.22
CA TYR A 332 16.68 10.67 12.56
C TYR A 332 16.55 9.80 11.30
N LYS A 333 15.80 10.25 10.31
CA LYS A 333 15.66 9.57 9.01
C LYS A 333 17.03 9.36 8.34
N THR A 334 17.87 10.39 8.33
CA THR A 334 19.24 10.29 7.81
C THR A 334 20.08 9.30 8.62
N ALA A 335 20.01 9.34 9.94
CA ALA A 335 20.76 8.42 10.80
C ALA A 335 20.32 6.95 10.62
N ILE A 336 19.03 6.68 10.42
CA ILE A 336 18.52 5.35 10.09
C ILE A 336 19.00 4.92 8.69
N LYS A 337 18.87 5.79 7.70
CA LYS A 337 19.32 5.53 6.31
C LYS A 337 20.81 5.19 6.23
N ASP A 338 21.64 5.89 7.04
CA ASP A 338 23.08 5.68 7.14
C ASP A 338 23.48 4.46 8.00
N GLY A 339 22.50 3.77 8.61
CA GLY A 339 22.74 2.63 9.50
C GLY A 339 23.33 3.00 10.87
N LYS A 340 23.32 4.30 11.24
CA LYS A 340 23.77 4.79 12.57
C LYS A 340 22.77 4.43 13.66
N ILE A 341 21.50 4.26 13.30
CA ILE A 341 20.42 3.80 14.17
C ILE A 341 19.83 2.55 13.56
N THR A 342 19.85 1.44 14.30
CA THR A 342 19.08 0.24 14.01
C THR A 342 17.80 0.30 14.82
N VAL A 343 16.68 0.48 14.15
CA VAL A 343 15.37 0.53 14.80
C VAL A 343 14.95 -0.89 15.21
N PRO A 344 14.56 -1.12 16.47
CA PRO A 344 14.09 -2.43 16.91
C PRO A 344 12.84 -2.83 16.14
N SER A 345 12.72 -4.12 15.83
CA SER A 345 11.63 -4.72 15.05
C SER A 345 10.80 -5.71 15.84
N THR A 346 11.23 -6.06 17.05
CA THR A 346 10.54 -6.99 17.94
C THR A 346 10.37 -6.40 19.34
N LEU A 347 9.34 -6.86 20.06
CA LEU A 347 9.09 -6.46 21.45
C LEU A 347 10.29 -6.79 22.36
N GLU A 348 11.06 -7.85 22.06
CA GLU A 348 12.26 -8.20 22.83
C GLU A 348 13.40 -7.20 22.57
N GLU A 349 13.63 -6.84 21.30
CA GLU A 349 14.62 -5.82 20.94
C GLU A 349 14.27 -4.46 21.56
N LEU A 350 12.98 -4.11 21.64
CA LEU A 350 12.54 -2.85 22.26
C LEU A 350 12.94 -2.76 23.74
N LYS A 351 12.92 -3.87 24.49
CA LYS A 351 13.33 -3.87 25.90
C LYS A 351 14.80 -3.50 26.10
N SER A 352 15.64 -3.84 25.15
CA SER A 352 17.08 -3.59 25.16
C SER A 352 17.50 -2.37 24.35
N PHE A 353 16.54 -1.72 23.66
CA PHE A 353 16.79 -0.52 22.84
C PHE A 353 17.35 0.62 23.69
N LYS A 354 18.39 1.26 23.18
CA LYS A 354 18.98 2.46 23.79
C LYS A 354 18.80 3.61 22.81
N PRO A 355 18.10 4.67 23.23
CA PRO A 355 17.93 5.86 22.42
C PRO A 355 19.26 6.44 21.96
N VAL A 356 19.31 6.88 20.70
CA VAL A 356 20.46 7.56 20.12
C VAL A 356 20.09 9.01 19.90
N GLU A 357 20.84 9.92 20.50
CA GLU A 357 20.65 11.35 20.27
C GLU A 357 21.26 11.73 18.91
N VAL A 358 20.46 12.42 18.07
CA VAL A 358 20.94 13.00 16.81
C VAL A 358 21.17 14.50 16.98
N LYS A 359 22.36 14.98 16.60
CA LYS A 359 22.75 16.38 16.70
C LYS A 359 22.41 17.18 15.45
#